data_b6f81fbb46055ad819c52b9c85c049b2
#
_entry.id   b6f81fbb46055ad819c52b9c85c049b2
#
_cell.length_a   1.000
_cell.length_b   1.000
_cell.length_c   1.000
_cell.angle_alpha   90.00
_cell.angle_beta   90.00
_cell.angle_gamma   90.00
#
_symmetry.space_group_name_H-M   'P 1'
#
loop_
_entity.id
_entity.type
_entity.pdbx_description
1 polymer ?
#
loop_
_entity_poly.entity_id
_entity_poly.type
_entity_poly.pdbx_seq_one_letter_code
_entity_poly.pdbx_strand_id
1 'polypeptide(L)'
;MQLQAITAGVLALCASTLTLTAASIIPPQYLNEQTILNEAASSSFLLGTGDADEGSHLLSRPSWFESALLARRLLALSPSGVVSTTFPDHIPASSRTPAEVAGFPIGLREYIADCDGVLPDNLSHGGDDGDPTILALRVATTFRNIGAGSNLSLEIDWWDHLSDAGAVYPGLPASPAALPRVTLFGYLDPLPVAELSRGDTAARLEECFLKSHPDAKWWLPGAARSPHSSFWARLVVTQAYWIGGFGDVQQIGWINMTEWKGIRPQRSLDGVGDGRGWEDVRLPGEKHHKDKKQQQQQKTGKKGKKDKKKKTD
;
A
#
# COMPACT_ATOMS: atom_id res chain seq x y z
N MET A 1 9.52 20.24 88.14
CA MET A 1 10.52 21.27 87.94
C MET A 1 11.15 21.11 86.60
N GLN A 2 11.25 22.19 85.86
CA GLN A 2 11.94 22.47 84.58
C GLN A 2 11.32 21.99 83.27
N LEU A 3 10.76 23.00 82.62
CA LEU A 3 10.50 23.09 81.15
C LEU A 3 11.81 23.07 80.34
N GLN A 4 11.81 22.37 79.22
CA GLN A 4 12.72 22.70 78.11
C GLN A 4 11.94 22.74 76.79
N ALA A 5 12.17 23.84 76.06
CA ALA A 5 11.53 24.24 74.82
C ALA A 5 12.02 23.34 73.64
N ILE A 6 11.08 22.98 72.79
CA ILE A 6 11.34 22.30 71.53
C ILE A 6 11.20 23.33 70.40
N THR A 7 12.31 23.59 69.72
CA THR A 7 12.41 24.43 68.52
C THR A 7 11.70 23.78 67.31
N ALA A 8 10.82 24.53 66.67
CA ALA A 8 10.13 24.15 65.44
C ALA A 8 11.09 24.27 64.27
N GLY A 9 11.34 23.15 63.59
CA GLY A 9 12.01 23.09 62.29
C GLY A 9 10.97 23.20 61.18
N VAL A 10 11.07 24.25 60.39
CA VAL A 10 10.25 24.44 59.19
C VAL A 10 10.79 23.55 58.06
N LEU A 11 10.08 22.50 57.67
CA LEU A 11 10.34 21.75 56.43
C LEU A 11 9.67 22.48 55.28
N ALA A 12 10.49 23.05 54.39
CA ALA A 12 10.06 23.57 53.12
C ALA A 12 9.79 22.39 52.14
N LEU A 13 8.56 22.09 51.84
CA LEU A 13 8.17 21.19 50.71
C LEU A 13 8.37 21.95 49.40
N CYS A 14 9.36 21.57 48.62
CA CYS A 14 9.41 21.91 47.21
C CYS A 14 8.33 21.11 46.46
N ALA A 15 7.23 21.75 46.13
CA ALA A 15 6.24 21.22 45.20
C ALA A 15 6.77 21.39 43.76
N SER A 16 7.35 20.33 43.20
CA SER A 16 7.64 20.26 41.78
C SER A 16 6.34 20.10 41.02
N THR A 17 5.88 21.17 40.41
CA THR A 17 4.74 21.12 39.46
C THR A 17 5.23 20.43 38.17
N LEU A 18 4.91 19.17 37.99
CA LEU A 18 4.95 18.50 36.71
C LEU A 18 3.91 19.16 35.80
N THR A 19 4.34 20.00 34.89
CA THR A 19 3.51 20.41 33.75
C THR A 19 3.39 19.22 32.81
N LEU A 20 2.26 18.52 32.87
CA LEU A 20 1.85 17.64 31.77
C LEU A 20 1.60 18.55 30.56
N THR A 21 2.50 18.49 29.57
CA THR A 21 2.20 18.98 28.24
C THR A 21 1.16 18.06 27.63
N ALA A 22 -0.10 18.49 27.65
CA ALA A 22 -1.16 17.84 26.90
C ALA A 22 -0.76 17.81 25.43
N ALA A 23 -0.63 16.62 24.85
CA ALA A 23 -0.54 16.47 23.41
C ALA A 23 -1.78 17.15 22.82
N SER A 24 -1.59 18.16 21.99
CA SER A 24 -2.68 18.83 21.27
C SER A 24 -3.38 17.80 20.42
N ILE A 25 -4.55 17.34 20.85
CA ILE A 25 -5.48 16.64 19.98
C ILE A 25 -5.96 17.67 18.97
N ILE A 26 -5.54 17.54 17.71
CA ILE A 26 -6.00 18.39 16.61
C ILE A 26 -7.52 18.21 16.51
N PRO A 27 -8.32 19.27 16.66
CA PRO A 27 -9.77 19.14 16.63
C PRO A 27 -10.27 18.70 15.25
N PRO A 28 -11.41 17.97 15.17
CA PRO A 28 -11.91 17.39 13.91
C PRO A 28 -12.35 18.39 12.82
N GLN A 29 -12.35 19.68 13.10
CA GLN A 29 -12.73 20.72 12.14
C GLN A 29 -11.72 20.94 10.98
N TYR A 30 -10.49 20.36 11.05
CA TYR A 30 -9.52 20.43 9.95
C TYR A 30 -9.84 19.48 8.78
N LEU A 31 -10.81 18.57 8.92
CA LEU A 31 -11.22 17.69 7.83
C LEU A 31 -12.05 18.40 6.73
N ASN A 32 -12.56 19.60 6.99
CA ASN A 32 -13.32 20.38 5.99
C ASN A 32 -12.46 21.31 5.12
N GLU A 33 -11.17 21.54 5.46
CA GLU A 33 -10.33 22.44 4.68
C GLU A 33 -9.83 21.81 3.37
N GLN A 34 -9.85 20.49 3.23
CA GLN A 34 -9.49 19.85 1.96
C GLN A 34 -10.44 20.21 0.80
N THR A 35 -11.70 20.53 1.07
CA THR A 35 -12.65 20.98 0.07
C THR A 35 -12.33 22.41 -0.41
N ILE A 36 -11.84 23.27 0.48
CA ILE A 36 -11.52 24.68 0.19
C ILE A 36 -10.21 24.78 -0.62
N LEU A 37 -9.23 23.92 -0.37
CA LEU A 37 -7.99 23.89 -1.16
C LEU A 37 -8.22 23.41 -2.59
N ASN A 38 -9.21 22.53 -2.81
CA ASN A 38 -9.57 22.05 -4.14
C ASN A 38 -10.25 23.13 -5.00
N GLU A 39 -11.00 24.05 -4.43
CA GLU A 39 -11.60 25.17 -5.16
C GLU A 39 -10.62 26.33 -5.42
N ALA A 40 -9.73 26.62 -4.50
CA ALA A 40 -8.74 27.68 -4.66
C ALA A 40 -7.63 27.34 -5.68
N ALA A 41 -7.25 26.08 -5.82
CA ALA A 41 -6.26 25.64 -6.81
C ALA A 41 -6.76 25.72 -8.26
N SER A 42 -8.07 25.69 -8.47
CA SER A 42 -8.67 25.79 -9.80
C SER A 42 -8.69 27.22 -10.39
N SER A 43 -8.48 28.25 -9.55
CA SER A 43 -8.64 29.66 -9.97
C SER A 43 -7.35 30.46 -10.06
N SER A 44 -6.21 29.98 -9.59
CA SER A 44 -4.97 30.77 -9.55
C SER A 44 -3.99 30.56 -10.71
N PHE A 45 -4.27 29.64 -11.65
CA PHE A 45 -3.35 29.36 -12.77
C PHE A 45 -3.69 30.05 -14.09
N LEU A 46 -4.65 31.00 -14.11
CA LEU A 46 -5.12 31.68 -15.33
C LEU A 46 -4.51 33.07 -15.59
N LEU A 47 -3.40 33.48 -14.93
CA LEU A 47 -2.76 34.78 -15.16
C LEU A 47 -1.28 34.64 -15.56
N GLY A 48 -1.05 34.14 -16.76
CA GLY A 48 0.24 34.18 -17.44
C GLY A 48 0.02 34.49 -18.91
N THR A 49 -0.10 35.77 -19.26
CA THR A 49 -0.04 36.23 -20.66
C THR A 49 1.39 36.13 -21.15
N GLY A 50 1.66 35.25 -22.10
CA GLY A 50 2.96 35.19 -22.78
C GLY A 50 3.00 34.00 -23.76
N ASP A 51 2.91 34.35 -25.02
CA ASP A 51 3.25 33.64 -26.26
C ASP A 51 3.12 32.09 -26.32
N ALA A 52 2.21 31.70 -27.18
CA ALA A 52 2.00 30.32 -27.61
C ALA A 52 3.23 29.80 -28.38
N ASP A 53 3.92 28.80 -27.84
CA ASP A 53 4.75 27.87 -28.60
C ASP A 53 4.27 26.43 -28.34
N GLU A 54 4.28 25.65 -29.41
CA GLU A 54 3.74 24.31 -29.49
C GLU A 54 4.41 23.35 -28.47
N GLY A 55 3.64 22.84 -27.49
CA GLY A 55 4.11 21.77 -26.60
C GLY A 55 3.53 21.74 -25.20
N SER A 56 2.78 22.72 -24.76
CA SER A 56 2.15 22.69 -23.44
C SER A 56 0.87 21.85 -23.47
N HIS A 57 1.00 20.54 -23.49
CA HIS A 57 -0.03 19.70 -22.92
C HIS A 57 -0.07 20.03 -21.42
N LEU A 58 -0.94 20.96 -21.05
CA LEU A 58 -1.37 21.15 -19.67
C LEU A 58 -1.76 19.76 -19.16
N LEU A 59 -0.99 19.24 -18.22
CA LEU A 59 -1.28 17.94 -17.61
C LEU A 59 -2.65 18.08 -16.95
N SER A 60 -3.70 17.62 -17.65
CA SER A 60 -5.04 17.60 -17.11
C SER A 60 -5.03 16.70 -15.89
N ARG A 61 -5.47 17.24 -14.75
CA ARG A 61 -5.63 16.46 -13.51
C ARG A 61 -6.52 15.25 -13.81
N PRO A 62 -6.10 14.01 -13.52
CA PRO A 62 -6.92 12.84 -13.78
C PRO A 62 -8.24 12.91 -13.01
N SER A 63 -9.29 12.33 -13.58
CA SER A 63 -10.57 12.15 -12.87
C SER A 63 -10.38 11.21 -11.67
N TRP A 64 -11.36 11.16 -10.76
CA TRP A 64 -11.35 10.20 -9.66
C TRP A 64 -11.40 8.76 -10.16
N PHE A 65 -12.16 8.49 -11.23
CA PHE A 65 -12.19 7.16 -11.83
C PHE A 65 -10.83 6.76 -12.44
N GLU A 66 -10.14 7.67 -13.14
CA GLU A 66 -8.77 7.40 -13.61
C GLU A 66 -7.79 7.15 -12.46
N SER A 67 -7.94 7.88 -11.37
CA SER A 67 -7.15 7.68 -10.16
C SER A 67 -7.41 6.31 -9.52
N ALA A 68 -8.66 5.84 -9.54
CA ALA A 68 -9.03 4.51 -9.09
C ALA A 68 -8.43 3.41 -10.01
N LEU A 69 -8.43 3.62 -11.32
CA LEU A 69 -7.75 2.72 -12.28
C LEU A 69 -6.25 2.63 -12.00
N LEU A 70 -5.59 3.79 -11.76
CA LEU A 70 -4.16 3.83 -11.43
C LEU A 70 -3.86 3.14 -10.10
N ALA A 71 -4.71 3.31 -9.09
CA ALA A 71 -4.57 2.67 -7.80
C ALA A 71 -4.75 1.13 -7.89
N ARG A 72 -5.73 0.64 -8.67
CA ARG A 72 -5.89 -0.78 -8.95
C ARG A 72 -4.71 -1.35 -9.75
N ARG A 73 -4.18 -0.59 -10.70
CA ARG A 73 -2.95 -0.97 -11.41
C ARG A 73 -1.76 -1.06 -10.48
N LEU A 74 -1.60 -0.11 -9.56
CA LEU A 74 -0.55 -0.11 -8.56
C LEU A 74 -0.62 -1.37 -7.69
N LEU A 75 -1.82 -1.74 -7.20
CA LEU A 75 -2.03 -2.98 -6.47
C LEU A 75 -1.62 -4.20 -7.31
N ALA A 76 -2.09 -4.30 -8.55
CA ALA A 76 -1.84 -5.45 -9.41
C ALA A 76 -0.36 -5.67 -9.76
N LEU A 77 0.46 -4.61 -9.74
CA LEU A 77 1.88 -4.67 -10.08
C LEU A 77 2.80 -4.79 -8.85
N SER A 78 2.28 -4.54 -7.65
CA SER A 78 3.09 -4.48 -6.43
C SER A 78 3.20 -5.84 -5.76
N PRO A 79 4.42 -6.37 -5.57
CA PRO A 79 4.61 -7.65 -4.90
C PRO A 79 4.58 -7.52 -3.37
N SER A 80 4.67 -6.33 -2.81
CA SER A 80 4.71 -6.13 -1.36
C SER A 80 4.15 -4.77 -0.98
N GLY A 81 3.72 -4.66 0.27
CA GLY A 81 3.31 -3.40 0.86
C GLY A 81 3.58 -3.38 2.36
N VAL A 82 3.45 -2.23 2.98
CA VAL A 82 3.62 -2.06 4.43
C VAL A 82 2.26 -2.23 5.11
N VAL A 83 2.11 -3.32 5.86
CA VAL A 83 0.92 -3.51 6.70
C VAL A 83 1.16 -2.86 8.05
N SER A 84 0.35 -1.86 8.37
CA SER A 84 0.35 -1.18 9.67
C SER A 84 -0.68 -1.82 10.59
N THR A 85 -0.25 -2.13 11.81
CA THR A 85 -1.06 -2.70 12.89
C THR A 85 -0.71 -2.01 14.20
N THR A 86 -1.47 -2.28 15.26
CA THR A 86 -1.23 -1.74 16.60
C THR A 86 -0.93 -2.88 17.56
N PHE A 87 0.10 -2.76 18.39
CA PHE A 87 0.32 -3.71 19.46
C PHE A 87 -0.88 -3.73 20.43
N PRO A 88 -1.21 -4.88 21.04
CA PRO A 88 -2.25 -4.93 22.07
C PRO A 88 -2.00 -3.93 23.20
N ASP A 89 -3.06 -3.38 23.79
CA ASP A 89 -2.97 -2.45 24.93
C ASP A 89 -2.37 -3.11 26.18
N HIS A 90 -2.43 -4.43 26.25
CA HIS A 90 -1.81 -5.21 27.31
C HIS A 90 -0.84 -6.25 26.72
N ILE A 91 0.43 -6.14 27.08
CA ILE A 91 1.47 -7.09 26.71
C ILE A 91 1.79 -7.97 27.92
N PRO A 92 1.55 -9.30 27.83
CA PRO A 92 1.85 -10.21 28.95
C PRO A 92 3.33 -10.16 29.34
N ALA A 93 3.63 -10.26 30.64
CA ALA A 93 4.99 -10.27 31.15
C ALA A 93 5.86 -11.45 30.60
N SER A 94 5.23 -12.51 30.12
CA SER A 94 5.89 -13.64 29.45
C SER A 94 6.23 -13.35 27.98
N SER A 95 5.78 -12.24 27.42
CA SER A 95 6.07 -11.84 26.04
C SER A 95 7.52 -11.36 25.93
N ARG A 96 8.11 -11.57 24.73
CA ARG A 96 9.39 -10.93 24.36
C ARG A 96 9.21 -9.49 23.90
N THR A 97 7.96 -9.06 23.66
CA THR A 97 7.61 -7.69 23.29
C THR A 97 7.70 -6.81 24.53
N PRO A 98 8.45 -5.69 24.50
CA PRO A 98 8.51 -4.76 25.64
C PRO A 98 7.10 -4.21 25.97
N ALA A 99 6.81 -4.05 27.27
CA ALA A 99 5.52 -3.54 27.71
C ALA A 99 5.27 -2.09 27.24
N GLU A 100 6.33 -1.33 27.08
CA GLU A 100 6.32 0.09 26.71
C GLU A 100 5.77 0.35 25.28
N VAL A 101 5.72 -0.67 24.42
CA VAL A 101 5.15 -0.54 23.08
C VAL A 101 3.67 -0.91 22.99
N ALA A 102 3.03 -1.18 24.16
CA ALA A 102 1.59 -1.44 24.21
C ALA A 102 0.81 -0.27 23.57
N GLY A 103 -0.13 -0.56 22.68
CA GLY A 103 -0.93 0.44 21.95
C GLY A 103 -0.17 1.20 20.85
N PHE A 104 1.13 1.00 20.67
CA PHE A 104 1.89 1.68 19.59
C PHE A 104 1.63 1.03 18.24
N PRO A 105 1.57 1.84 17.15
CA PRO A 105 1.50 1.32 15.79
C PRO A 105 2.86 0.77 15.34
N ILE A 106 2.81 -0.22 14.46
CA ILE A 106 3.98 -0.78 13.77
C ILE A 106 3.63 -1.05 12.31
N GLY A 107 4.53 -0.66 11.39
CA GLY A 107 4.44 -0.99 9.97
C GLY A 107 5.48 -2.03 9.59
N LEU A 108 5.06 -3.14 9.01
CA LEU A 108 5.92 -4.22 8.53
C LEU A 108 5.59 -4.56 7.09
N ARG A 109 6.64 -4.82 6.29
CA ARG A 109 6.46 -5.18 4.88
C ARG A 109 6.03 -6.63 4.78
N GLU A 110 4.92 -6.85 4.07
CA GLU A 110 4.34 -8.18 3.83
C GLU A 110 4.28 -8.46 2.32
N TYR A 111 4.30 -9.73 1.95
CA TYR A 111 4.07 -10.20 0.59
C TYR A 111 2.60 -10.11 0.25
N ILE A 112 2.29 -9.48 -0.87
CA ILE A 112 0.94 -9.35 -1.40
C ILE A 112 0.91 -9.77 -2.87
N ALA A 113 -0.25 -10.20 -3.34
CA ALA A 113 -0.50 -10.39 -4.77
C ALA A 113 -1.97 -10.10 -5.08
N ASP A 114 -2.24 -9.57 -6.27
CA ASP A 114 -3.60 -9.42 -6.78
C ASP A 114 -4.04 -10.75 -7.39
N CYS A 115 -4.55 -11.64 -6.54
CA CYS A 115 -5.03 -12.98 -6.93
C CYS A 115 -6.53 -13.17 -6.66
N ASP A 116 -7.25 -12.10 -6.42
CA ASP A 116 -8.69 -12.18 -6.13
C ASP A 116 -9.48 -12.80 -7.29
N GLY A 117 -9.12 -12.46 -8.53
CA GLY A 117 -9.74 -12.99 -9.74
C GLY A 117 -9.54 -14.49 -10.01
N VAL A 118 -8.69 -15.21 -9.25
CA VAL A 118 -8.57 -16.67 -9.36
C VAL A 118 -9.41 -17.43 -8.33
N LEU A 119 -9.98 -16.70 -7.37
CA LEU A 119 -10.86 -17.27 -6.34
C LEU A 119 -12.27 -17.47 -6.92
N PRO A 120 -12.99 -18.52 -6.51
CA PRO A 120 -14.38 -18.68 -6.89
C PRO A 120 -15.27 -17.64 -6.20
N ASP A 121 -16.43 -17.33 -6.78
CA ASP A 121 -17.35 -16.28 -6.32
C ASP A 121 -17.72 -16.33 -4.84
N ASN A 122 -17.83 -17.54 -4.28
CA ASN A 122 -18.13 -17.73 -2.86
C ASN A 122 -16.95 -17.35 -1.93
N LEU A 123 -15.76 -17.13 -2.47
CA LEU A 123 -14.58 -16.66 -1.74
C LEU A 123 -14.18 -15.22 -2.11
N SER A 124 -14.61 -14.71 -3.25
CA SER A 124 -14.21 -13.39 -3.78
C SER A 124 -15.33 -12.34 -3.75
N HIS A 125 -16.45 -12.58 -3.06
CA HIS A 125 -17.61 -11.65 -2.95
C HIS A 125 -18.09 -11.03 -4.28
N GLY A 126 -17.77 -11.62 -5.42
CA GLY A 126 -18.18 -11.14 -6.74
C GLY A 126 -17.05 -11.14 -7.78
N GLY A 127 -15.86 -11.58 -7.39
CA GLY A 127 -14.69 -11.74 -8.26
C GLY A 127 -13.96 -10.44 -8.57
N ASP A 128 -12.64 -10.42 -8.33
CA ASP A 128 -11.72 -9.31 -8.67
C ASP A 128 -12.13 -7.94 -8.08
N ASP A 129 -12.51 -7.94 -6.79
CA ASP A 129 -12.91 -6.74 -6.05
C ASP A 129 -11.72 -5.84 -5.66
N GLY A 130 -10.49 -6.26 -5.95
CA GLY A 130 -9.26 -5.58 -5.56
C GLY A 130 -8.88 -5.80 -4.11
N ASP A 131 -9.17 -6.99 -3.63
CA ASP A 131 -8.82 -7.47 -2.29
C ASP A 131 -7.49 -8.25 -2.38
N PRO A 132 -6.35 -7.66 -1.98
CA PRO A 132 -5.06 -8.33 -2.13
C PRO A 132 -4.96 -9.62 -1.33
N THR A 133 -4.41 -10.64 -1.95
CA THR A 133 -4.07 -11.92 -1.33
C THR A 133 -2.79 -11.80 -0.51
N ILE A 134 -2.77 -12.39 0.67
CA ILE A 134 -1.67 -12.38 1.62
C ILE A 134 -1.34 -13.82 2.03
N LEU A 135 -0.05 -14.17 2.00
CA LEU A 135 0.44 -15.39 2.63
C LEU A 135 0.85 -15.08 4.08
N ALA A 136 -0.06 -15.31 5.01
CA ALA A 136 0.09 -14.92 6.40
C ALA A 136 0.89 -15.95 7.20
N LEU A 137 2.04 -15.55 7.77
CA LEU A 137 2.82 -16.38 8.70
C LEU A 137 2.33 -16.17 10.13
N ARG A 138 1.87 -17.22 10.80
CA ARG A 138 1.31 -17.14 12.17
C ARG A 138 2.29 -16.58 13.19
N VAL A 139 3.59 -16.69 12.93
CA VAL A 139 4.66 -16.17 13.81
C VAL A 139 4.90 -14.68 13.64
N ALA A 140 4.54 -14.09 12.51
CA ALA A 140 4.81 -12.69 12.21
C ALA A 140 4.01 -11.75 13.11
N THR A 141 4.64 -10.67 13.53
CA THR A 141 4.06 -9.67 14.44
C THR A 141 2.78 -9.07 13.87
N THR A 142 2.74 -8.78 12.58
CA THR A 142 1.57 -8.29 11.85
C THR A 142 0.33 -9.14 12.15
N PHE A 143 0.42 -10.45 11.88
CA PHE A 143 -0.75 -11.35 12.01
C PHE A 143 -1.07 -11.71 13.46
N ARG A 144 -0.08 -11.62 14.35
CA ARG A 144 -0.31 -11.73 15.80
C ARG A 144 -1.08 -10.54 16.35
N ASN A 145 -0.74 -9.33 15.92
CA ASN A 145 -1.45 -8.11 16.30
C ASN A 145 -2.90 -8.13 15.77
N ILE A 146 -3.11 -8.52 14.50
CA ILE A 146 -4.44 -8.67 13.92
C ILE A 146 -5.24 -9.72 14.70
N GLY A 147 -4.64 -10.87 15.02
CA GLY A 147 -5.27 -11.91 15.83
C GLY A 147 -5.59 -11.47 17.26
N ALA A 148 -4.92 -10.44 17.77
CA ALA A 148 -5.21 -9.80 19.06
C ALA A 148 -6.23 -8.65 18.96
N GLY A 149 -6.82 -8.40 17.79
CA GLY A 149 -7.89 -7.41 17.59
C GLY A 149 -7.44 -6.09 16.98
N SER A 150 -6.19 -6.00 16.49
CA SER A 150 -5.74 -4.78 15.80
C SER A 150 -6.49 -4.56 14.49
N ASN A 151 -6.89 -3.32 14.24
CA ASN A 151 -7.18 -2.86 12.88
C ASN A 151 -5.90 -2.93 12.02
N LEU A 152 -6.09 -2.88 10.70
CA LEU A 152 -4.96 -2.86 9.77
C LEU A 152 -5.18 -1.89 8.62
N SER A 153 -4.07 -1.38 8.09
CA SER A 153 -4.01 -0.76 6.78
C SER A 153 -2.81 -1.30 6.01
N LEU A 154 -2.92 -1.32 4.69
CA LEU A 154 -1.86 -1.73 3.76
C LEU A 154 -1.49 -0.53 2.90
N GLU A 155 -0.27 -0.03 3.03
CA GLU A 155 0.30 0.97 2.14
C GLU A 155 1.07 0.30 1.01
N ILE A 156 0.83 0.78 -0.21
CA ILE A 156 1.53 0.38 -1.43
C ILE A 156 2.02 1.65 -2.11
N ASP A 157 3.30 1.72 -2.43
CA ASP A 157 3.92 2.84 -3.11
C ASP A 157 4.62 2.42 -4.41
N TRP A 158 4.96 3.40 -5.25
CA TRP A 158 5.67 3.22 -6.50
C TRP A 158 7.12 3.75 -6.46
N TRP A 159 7.66 4.01 -5.27
CA TRP A 159 8.92 4.72 -5.06
C TRP A 159 10.14 3.98 -5.61
N ASP A 160 10.13 2.67 -5.60
CA ASP A 160 11.20 1.83 -6.16
C ASP A 160 11.38 2.03 -7.68
N HIS A 161 10.40 2.67 -8.36
CA HIS A 161 10.40 2.95 -9.80
C HIS A 161 10.85 4.38 -10.14
N LEU A 162 11.36 5.15 -9.17
CA LEU A 162 11.77 6.54 -9.37
C LEU A 162 12.79 6.68 -10.50
N SER A 163 13.76 5.78 -10.59
CA SER A 163 14.79 5.80 -11.63
C SER A 163 14.23 5.58 -13.04
N ASP A 164 13.14 4.83 -13.16
CA ASP A 164 12.46 4.57 -14.44
C ASP A 164 11.47 5.68 -14.79
N ALA A 165 10.85 6.29 -13.79
CA ALA A 165 9.90 7.39 -13.96
C ALA A 165 10.59 8.73 -14.30
N GLY A 166 11.79 8.96 -13.78
CA GLY A 166 12.49 10.23 -13.96
C GLY A 166 11.74 11.42 -13.33
N ALA A 167 11.85 12.59 -13.95
CA ALA A 167 11.07 13.76 -13.57
C ALA A 167 9.63 13.62 -14.12
N VAL A 168 8.67 13.42 -13.22
CA VAL A 168 7.25 13.25 -13.58
C VAL A 168 6.61 14.60 -13.96
N TYR A 169 7.13 15.70 -13.42
CA TYR A 169 6.63 17.04 -13.68
C TYR A 169 7.69 17.92 -14.33
N PRO A 170 7.33 18.68 -15.38
CA PRO A 170 8.25 19.63 -16.01
C PRO A 170 8.80 20.64 -15.00
N GLY A 171 10.11 20.86 -15.05
CA GLY A 171 10.80 21.84 -14.18
C GLY A 171 11.05 21.41 -12.73
N LEU A 172 10.58 20.22 -12.33
CA LEU A 172 10.88 19.65 -11.01
C LEU A 172 11.86 18.47 -11.13
N PRO A 173 12.73 18.26 -10.15
CA PRO A 173 13.60 17.07 -10.14
C PRO A 173 12.76 15.80 -9.92
N ALA A 174 13.33 14.65 -10.27
CA ALA A 174 12.76 13.37 -9.91
C ALA A 174 12.57 13.29 -8.37
N SER A 175 11.35 12.96 -7.94
CA SER A 175 10.99 12.94 -6.52
C SER A 175 10.04 11.78 -6.22
N PRO A 176 10.31 10.98 -5.16
CA PRO A 176 9.35 9.95 -4.71
C PRO A 176 7.97 10.53 -4.38
N ALA A 177 7.88 11.77 -3.89
CA ALA A 177 6.62 12.43 -3.56
C ALA A 177 5.73 12.67 -4.79
N ALA A 178 6.32 12.72 -5.99
CA ALA A 178 5.59 12.85 -7.26
C ALA A 178 5.01 11.51 -7.74
N LEU A 179 5.41 10.38 -7.14
CA LEU A 179 4.96 9.05 -7.53
C LEU A 179 3.71 8.63 -6.75
N PRO A 180 2.86 7.81 -7.36
CA PRO A 180 1.62 7.38 -6.76
C PRO A 180 1.83 6.42 -5.58
N ARG A 181 0.88 6.46 -4.64
CA ARG A 181 0.74 5.53 -3.54
C ARG A 181 -0.70 5.40 -3.11
N VAL A 182 -1.06 4.26 -2.56
CA VAL A 182 -2.41 3.99 -2.05
C VAL A 182 -2.31 3.33 -0.67
N THR A 183 -3.20 3.73 0.24
CA THR A 183 -3.39 3.05 1.52
C THR A 183 -4.77 2.41 1.53
N LEU A 184 -4.79 1.10 1.66
CA LEU A 184 -6.01 0.28 1.71
C LEU A 184 -6.35 -0.02 3.17
N PHE A 185 -7.58 0.24 3.56
CA PHE A 185 -8.11 -0.04 4.90
C PHE A 185 -9.13 -1.16 4.81
N GLY A 186 -9.14 -2.02 5.81
CA GLY A 186 -10.08 -3.14 5.82
C GLY A 186 -9.79 -4.12 6.95
N TYR A 187 -10.11 -5.37 6.71
CA TYR A 187 -9.86 -6.46 7.65
C TYR A 187 -9.29 -7.68 6.94
N LEU A 188 -8.52 -8.46 7.67
CA LEU A 188 -7.96 -9.71 7.17
C LEU A 188 -9.04 -10.80 7.23
N ASP A 189 -9.33 -11.41 6.10
CA ASP A 189 -10.26 -12.54 5.96
C ASP A 189 -9.46 -13.81 5.63
N PRO A 190 -9.27 -14.72 6.59
CA PRO A 190 -8.61 -16.00 6.34
C PRO A 190 -9.44 -16.85 5.38
N LEU A 191 -8.81 -17.33 4.29
CA LEU A 191 -9.47 -18.21 3.33
C LEU A 191 -9.68 -19.60 3.93
N PRO A 192 -10.93 -20.14 3.93
CA PRO A 192 -11.23 -21.42 4.55
C PRO A 192 -10.54 -22.58 3.81
N VAL A 193 -9.79 -23.41 4.55
CA VAL A 193 -9.07 -24.56 3.98
C VAL A 193 -10.01 -25.50 3.24
N ALA A 194 -11.24 -25.73 3.77
CA ALA A 194 -12.23 -26.59 3.14
C ALA A 194 -12.66 -26.09 1.74
N GLU A 195 -12.76 -24.76 1.56
CA GLU A 195 -13.10 -24.16 0.27
C GLU A 195 -11.92 -24.21 -0.69
N LEU A 196 -10.70 -23.90 -0.21
CA LEU A 196 -9.49 -24.00 -1.01
C LEU A 196 -9.21 -25.42 -1.50
N SER A 197 -9.63 -26.46 -0.73
CA SER A 197 -9.47 -27.86 -1.09
C SER A 197 -10.46 -28.34 -2.16
N ARG A 198 -11.40 -27.49 -2.57
CA ARG A 198 -12.37 -27.83 -3.62
C ARG A 198 -11.77 -27.62 -5.00
N GLY A 199 -11.79 -28.66 -5.83
CA GLY A 199 -11.27 -28.61 -7.19
C GLY A 199 -9.79 -28.23 -7.25
N ASP A 200 -9.45 -27.24 -8.06
CA ASP A 200 -8.10 -26.74 -8.30
C ASP A 200 -7.81 -25.37 -7.65
N THR A 201 -8.71 -24.88 -6.77
CA THR A 201 -8.67 -23.51 -6.21
C THR A 201 -7.34 -23.23 -5.53
N ALA A 202 -6.86 -24.13 -4.65
CA ALA A 202 -5.58 -23.95 -3.96
C ALA A 202 -4.42 -23.87 -4.96
N ALA A 203 -4.38 -24.75 -5.95
CA ALA A 203 -3.31 -24.77 -6.95
C ALA A 203 -3.28 -23.48 -7.80
N ARG A 204 -4.45 -22.97 -8.20
CA ARG A 204 -4.57 -21.71 -8.93
C ARG A 204 -4.12 -20.51 -8.10
N LEU A 205 -4.50 -20.49 -6.82
CA LEU A 205 -4.07 -19.44 -5.89
C LEU A 205 -2.55 -19.47 -5.68
N GLU A 206 -1.98 -20.66 -5.46
CA GLU A 206 -0.53 -20.85 -5.34
C GLU A 206 0.20 -20.41 -6.61
N GLU A 207 -0.26 -20.84 -7.78
CA GLU A 207 0.32 -20.45 -9.06
C GLU A 207 0.30 -18.92 -9.25
N CYS A 208 -0.84 -18.28 -8.95
CA CYS A 208 -0.96 -16.84 -9.03
C CYS A 208 0.04 -16.14 -8.09
N PHE A 209 0.07 -16.52 -6.83
CA PHE A 209 0.93 -15.89 -5.81
C PHE A 209 2.42 -16.12 -6.11
N LEU A 210 2.81 -17.32 -6.52
CA LEU A 210 4.20 -17.66 -6.84
C LEU A 210 4.74 -16.98 -8.10
N LYS A 211 3.89 -16.42 -8.97
CA LYS A 211 4.34 -15.54 -10.07
C LYS A 211 5.02 -14.29 -9.55
N SER A 212 4.50 -13.71 -8.46
CA SER A 212 5.07 -12.55 -7.80
C SER A 212 6.14 -12.93 -6.77
N HIS A 213 6.01 -14.11 -6.14
CA HIS A 213 6.83 -14.58 -5.02
C HIS A 213 7.34 -16.00 -5.20
N PRO A 214 8.30 -16.25 -6.12
CA PRO A 214 8.80 -17.61 -6.37
C PRO A 214 9.47 -18.26 -5.15
N ASP A 215 9.97 -17.46 -4.22
CA ASP A 215 10.58 -17.88 -2.95
C ASP A 215 9.54 -18.34 -1.92
N ALA A 216 8.29 -17.87 -2.01
CA ALA A 216 7.22 -18.23 -1.07
C ALA A 216 6.86 -19.73 -1.08
N LYS A 217 7.29 -20.48 -2.09
CA LYS A 217 7.11 -21.95 -2.16
C LYS A 217 7.61 -22.70 -0.91
N TRP A 218 8.54 -22.10 -0.16
CA TRP A 218 9.12 -22.72 1.04
C TRP A 218 8.24 -22.63 2.27
N TRP A 219 7.24 -21.75 2.28
CA TRP A 219 6.34 -21.53 3.41
C TRP A 219 4.85 -21.48 3.04
N LEU A 220 4.50 -22.09 1.90
CA LEU A 220 3.09 -22.32 1.55
C LEU A 220 2.37 -23.12 2.65
N PRO A 221 1.07 -22.91 2.84
CA PRO A 221 0.29 -23.69 3.80
C PRO A 221 0.41 -25.20 3.53
N GLY A 222 0.77 -25.97 4.55
CA GLY A 222 0.97 -27.41 4.42
C GLY A 222 2.31 -27.86 3.83
N ALA A 223 3.22 -26.96 3.49
CA ALA A 223 4.55 -27.32 3.00
C ALA A 223 5.34 -28.09 4.08
N ALA A 224 5.71 -29.34 3.80
CA ALA A 224 6.30 -30.26 4.77
C ALA A 224 7.63 -29.79 5.38
N ARG A 225 8.33 -28.87 4.71
CA ARG A 225 9.61 -28.31 5.15
C ARG A 225 9.49 -26.85 5.61
N SER A 226 8.27 -26.30 5.70
CA SER A 226 8.07 -24.94 6.18
C SER A 226 8.51 -24.84 7.65
N PRO A 227 9.40 -23.90 8.01
CA PRO A 227 9.79 -23.67 9.39
C PRO A 227 8.66 -23.04 10.22
N HIS A 228 7.66 -22.46 9.55
CA HIS A 228 6.57 -21.74 10.17
C HIS A 228 5.22 -22.09 9.54
N SER A 229 4.20 -22.17 10.37
CA SER A 229 2.83 -22.34 9.94
C SER A 229 2.32 -21.06 9.26
N SER A 230 1.70 -21.22 8.09
CA SER A 230 1.10 -20.15 7.30
C SER A 230 -0.36 -20.47 6.96
N PHE A 231 -1.06 -19.46 6.47
CA PHE A 231 -2.41 -19.61 5.93
C PHE A 231 -2.65 -18.55 4.85
N TRP A 232 -3.55 -18.85 3.94
CA TRP A 232 -4.03 -17.90 2.96
C TRP A 232 -5.06 -16.96 3.58
N ALA A 233 -4.90 -15.69 3.29
CA ALA A 233 -5.86 -14.66 3.65
C ALA A 233 -5.96 -13.63 2.53
N ARG A 234 -7.01 -12.82 2.56
CA ARG A 234 -7.10 -11.60 1.78
C ARG A 234 -7.37 -10.41 2.69
N LEU A 235 -6.97 -9.24 2.26
CA LEU A 235 -7.41 -8.00 2.84
C LEU A 235 -8.72 -7.59 2.16
N VAL A 236 -9.85 -7.72 2.85
CA VAL A 236 -11.13 -7.18 2.36
C VAL A 236 -11.10 -5.68 2.48
N VAL A 237 -10.99 -5.00 1.33
CA VAL A 237 -10.82 -3.54 1.28
C VAL A 237 -12.17 -2.87 1.50
N THR A 238 -12.23 -2.01 2.51
CA THR A 238 -13.43 -1.22 2.86
C THR A 238 -13.28 0.25 2.53
N GLN A 239 -12.04 0.76 2.49
CA GLN A 239 -11.69 2.13 2.11
C GLN A 239 -10.33 2.16 1.43
N ALA A 240 -10.14 3.10 0.49
CA ALA A 240 -8.88 3.31 -0.19
C ALA A 240 -8.54 4.81 -0.21
N TYR A 241 -7.37 5.17 0.32
CA TYR A 241 -6.85 6.54 0.30
C TYR A 241 -5.74 6.65 -0.74
N TRP A 242 -5.93 7.51 -1.72
CA TRP A 242 -5.04 7.70 -2.85
C TRP A 242 -4.23 8.98 -2.74
N ILE A 243 -2.97 8.90 -3.11
CA ILE A 243 -2.10 10.05 -3.35
C ILE A 243 -1.46 9.81 -4.72
N GLY A 244 -1.95 10.50 -5.76
CA GLY A 244 -1.45 10.31 -7.13
C GLY A 244 -0.12 11.01 -7.42
N GLY A 245 0.34 11.86 -6.50
CA GLY A 245 1.51 12.71 -6.62
C GLY A 245 1.27 14.06 -5.96
N PHE A 246 1.70 15.16 -6.59
CA PHE A 246 1.45 16.51 -6.08
C PHE A 246 -0.01 16.93 -6.28
N GLY A 247 -0.64 17.49 -5.25
CA GLY A 247 -2.08 17.73 -5.20
C GLY A 247 -2.63 18.78 -6.16
N ASP A 248 -1.79 19.64 -6.70
CA ASP A 248 -2.17 20.62 -7.74
C ASP A 248 -2.42 19.98 -9.12
N VAL A 249 -1.80 18.85 -9.40
CA VAL A 249 -1.89 18.14 -10.70
C VAL A 249 -2.40 16.70 -10.58
N GLN A 250 -2.57 16.19 -9.38
CA GLN A 250 -3.05 14.83 -9.11
C GLN A 250 -4.16 14.83 -8.05
N GLN A 251 -4.98 13.76 -8.03
CA GLN A 251 -5.95 13.58 -6.96
C GLN A 251 -5.25 13.11 -5.68
N ILE A 252 -5.68 13.67 -4.55
CA ILE A 252 -5.34 13.21 -3.20
C ILE A 252 -6.63 13.09 -2.41
N GLY A 253 -6.92 11.92 -1.85
CA GLY A 253 -8.11 11.67 -1.04
C GLY A 253 -8.67 10.26 -1.19
N TRP A 254 -9.94 10.11 -0.89
CA TRP A 254 -10.63 8.83 -0.81
C TRP A 254 -11.20 8.43 -2.18
N ILE A 255 -10.94 7.19 -2.59
CA ILE A 255 -11.53 6.57 -3.78
C ILE A 255 -12.95 6.11 -3.43
N ASN A 256 -13.89 6.29 -4.36
CA ASN A 256 -15.22 5.72 -4.24
C ASN A 256 -15.14 4.18 -4.27
N MET A 257 -15.63 3.51 -3.23
CA MET A 257 -15.52 2.06 -3.11
C MET A 257 -16.39 1.29 -4.12
N THR A 258 -17.44 1.89 -4.67
CA THR A 258 -18.20 1.29 -5.78
C THR A 258 -17.36 1.26 -7.05
N GLU A 259 -16.59 2.33 -7.32
CA GLU A 259 -15.65 2.36 -8.45
C GLU A 259 -14.50 1.38 -8.20
N TRP A 260 -13.88 1.40 -7.02
CA TRP A 260 -12.80 0.47 -6.65
C TRP A 260 -13.16 -0.99 -6.93
N LYS A 261 -14.29 -1.44 -6.39
CA LYS A 261 -14.77 -2.82 -6.52
C LYS A 261 -15.35 -3.14 -7.90
N GLY A 262 -15.77 -2.13 -8.63
CA GLY A 262 -16.32 -2.28 -9.99
C GLY A 262 -15.25 -2.35 -11.08
N ILE A 263 -14.01 -1.94 -10.81
CA ILE A 263 -12.91 -1.97 -11.78
C ILE A 263 -12.45 -3.40 -12.02
N ARG A 264 -12.25 -3.75 -13.28
CA ARG A 264 -11.73 -5.07 -13.72
C ARG A 264 -10.36 -4.89 -14.39
N PRO A 265 -9.59 -5.98 -14.54
CA PRO A 265 -8.32 -5.90 -15.29
C PRO A 265 -8.51 -5.39 -16.70
N GLN A 266 -9.46 -5.96 -17.43
CA GLN A 266 -9.76 -5.62 -18.81
C GLN A 266 -11.01 -4.75 -18.92
N ARG A 267 -11.16 -4.09 -20.05
CA ARG A 267 -12.38 -3.33 -20.41
C ARG A 267 -13.63 -4.16 -20.25
N SER A 268 -14.65 -3.58 -19.62
CA SER A 268 -15.95 -4.17 -19.44
C SER A 268 -17.04 -3.10 -19.57
N LEU A 269 -18.05 -3.35 -20.39
CA LEU A 269 -19.23 -2.47 -20.50
C LEU A 269 -20.21 -2.67 -19.35
N ASP A 270 -20.10 -3.79 -18.64
CA ASP A 270 -20.93 -4.12 -17.47
C ASP A 270 -20.34 -3.56 -16.15
N GLY A 271 -19.21 -2.86 -16.25
CA GLY A 271 -18.50 -2.27 -15.11
C GLY A 271 -18.99 -0.87 -14.74
N VAL A 272 -18.47 -0.39 -13.62
CA VAL A 272 -18.64 1.01 -13.17
C VAL A 272 -17.67 1.93 -13.91
N GLY A 273 -18.07 3.17 -14.17
CA GLY A 273 -17.27 4.19 -14.82
C GLY A 273 -17.43 4.19 -16.35
N ASP A 274 -16.36 4.47 -17.08
CA ASP A 274 -16.35 4.62 -18.54
C ASP A 274 -16.00 3.32 -19.30
N GLY A 275 -16.02 2.20 -18.61
CA GLY A 275 -15.74 0.88 -19.18
C GLY A 275 -14.25 0.55 -19.35
N ARG A 276 -13.31 1.44 -18.97
CA ARG A 276 -11.88 1.12 -18.94
C ARG A 276 -11.57 0.15 -17.82
N GLY A 277 -10.59 -0.76 -18.05
CA GLY A 277 -9.97 -1.60 -17.03
C GLY A 277 -8.64 -1.01 -16.52
N TRP A 278 -8.11 -1.55 -15.42
CA TRP A 278 -6.83 -1.07 -14.91
C TRP A 278 -5.63 -1.45 -15.81
N GLU A 279 -5.79 -2.39 -16.75
CA GLU A 279 -4.78 -2.67 -17.78
C GLU A 279 -4.68 -1.58 -18.86
N ASP A 280 -5.68 -0.69 -18.96
CA ASP A 280 -5.70 0.40 -19.94
C ASP A 280 -4.87 1.61 -19.52
N VAL A 281 -4.51 1.72 -18.24
CA VAL A 281 -3.70 2.82 -17.70
C VAL A 281 -2.27 2.41 -17.42
N ARG A 282 -1.37 3.39 -17.24
CA ARG A 282 0.04 3.16 -16.93
C ARG A 282 0.51 4.06 -15.80
N LEU A 283 1.34 3.47 -14.94
CA LEU A 283 2.03 4.21 -13.89
C LEU A 283 3.29 4.90 -14.47
N PRO A 284 3.74 6.00 -13.85
CA PRO A 284 4.96 6.67 -14.27
C PRO A 284 6.16 5.71 -14.34
N GLY A 285 6.89 5.72 -15.46
CA GLY A 285 8.07 4.86 -15.64
C GLY A 285 7.78 3.37 -15.87
N GLU A 286 6.52 2.98 -15.94
CA GLU A 286 6.15 1.60 -16.24
C GLU A 286 6.60 1.18 -17.65
N LYS A 287 7.44 0.14 -17.73
CA LYS A 287 8.01 -0.36 -19.00
C LYS A 287 6.95 -1.10 -19.82
N HIS A 288 6.78 -0.72 -21.07
CA HIS A 288 5.92 -1.43 -21.99
C HIS A 288 6.41 -2.87 -22.25
N HIS A 289 5.47 -3.81 -22.36
CA HIS A 289 5.81 -5.22 -22.63
C HIS A 289 6.60 -5.41 -23.96
N LYS A 290 6.46 -4.48 -24.90
CA LYS A 290 7.23 -4.45 -26.16
C LYS A 290 8.72 -4.18 -25.92
N ASP A 291 9.06 -3.34 -24.97
CA ASP A 291 10.44 -2.97 -24.64
C ASP A 291 11.20 -4.13 -23.99
N LYS A 292 10.51 -4.95 -23.19
CA LYS A 292 11.09 -6.16 -22.58
C LYS A 292 11.47 -7.20 -23.66
N LYS A 293 10.64 -7.40 -24.69
CA LYS A 293 10.96 -8.32 -25.81
C LYS A 293 12.12 -7.82 -26.64
N GLN A 294 12.22 -6.52 -26.91
CA GLN A 294 13.34 -5.94 -27.68
C GLN A 294 14.64 -5.99 -26.88
N GLN A 295 14.63 -5.74 -25.58
CA GLN A 295 15.82 -5.86 -24.72
C GLN A 295 16.30 -7.31 -24.58
N GLN A 296 15.40 -8.30 -24.51
CA GLN A 296 15.76 -9.71 -24.52
C GLN A 296 16.37 -10.14 -25.85
N GLN A 297 15.81 -9.68 -26.98
CA GLN A 297 16.37 -9.95 -28.31
C GLN A 297 17.74 -9.29 -28.51
N GLN A 298 17.96 -8.08 -27.99
CA GLN A 298 19.26 -7.43 -28.04
C GLN A 298 20.32 -8.12 -27.15
N LYS A 299 19.91 -8.64 -25.97
CA LYS A 299 20.81 -9.41 -25.09
C LYS A 299 21.21 -10.76 -25.69
N THR A 300 20.27 -11.46 -26.32
CA THR A 300 20.55 -12.73 -27.01
C THR A 300 21.37 -12.52 -28.28
N GLY A 301 21.09 -11.45 -29.03
CA GLY A 301 21.89 -11.09 -30.23
C GLY A 301 23.35 -10.69 -29.92
N LYS A 302 23.57 -10.00 -28.77
CA LYS A 302 24.93 -9.66 -28.30
C LYS A 302 25.71 -10.89 -27.81
N LYS A 303 25.02 -11.86 -27.18
CA LYS A 303 25.63 -13.10 -26.69
C LYS A 303 26.07 -13.99 -27.87
N GLY A 304 25.22 -14.14 -28.89
CA GLY A 304 25.54 -14.90 -30.11
C GLY A 304 26.67 -14.30 -30.97
N LYS A 305 26.87 -12.96 -30.91
CA LYS A 305 28.02 -12.32 -31.59
C LYS A 305 29.35 -12.50 -30.83
N LYS A 306 29.31 -12.56 -29.50
CA LYS A 306 30.51 -12.82 -28.69
C LYS A 306 31.00 -14.25 -28.80
N ASP A 307 30.09 -15.22 -28.92
CA ASP A 307 30.45 -16.63 -29.06
C ASP A 307 30.97 -16.98 -30.45
N LYS A 308 30.55 -16.24 -31.50
CA LYS A 308 31.12 -16.38 -32.85
C LYS A 308 32.55 -15.80 -32.99
N LYS A 309 32.85 -14.73 -32.22
CA LYS A 309 34.20 -14.13 -32.26
C LYS A 309 35.25 -14.93 -31.48
N LYS A 310 34.84 -15.80 -30.55
CA LYS A 310 35.71 -16.70 -29.78
C LYS A 310 36.00 -18.03 -30.49
N LYS A 311 35.36 -18.32 -31.64
CA LYS A 311 35.58 -19.53 -32.44
C LYS A 311 36.42 -19.27 -33.69
N THR A 312 36.87 -18.04 -33.93
CA THR A 312 37.67 -17.64 -35.11
C THR A 312 39.07 -17.13 -34.75
N ASP A 313 39.43 -17.16 -33.48
CA ASP A 313 40.78 -17.01 -32.92
C ASP A 313 41.18 -18.36 -32.27
#